data_b1af8e2bc790af8af72b84b48357b5e7
#
_entry.id   b1af8e2bc790af8af72b84b48357b5e7
#
_cell.length_a   1.000
_cell.length_b   1.000
_cell.length_c   1.000
_cell.angle_alpha   90.00
_cell.angle_beta   90.00
_cell.angle_gamma   90.00
#
_symmetry.space_group_name_H-M   'P 1'
#
loop_
_entity.id
_entity.type
_entity.pdbx_description
1 polymer ?
#
loop_
_entity_poly.entity_id
_entity_poly.type
_entity_poly.pdbx_seq_one_letter_code
_entity_poly.pdbx_strand_id
1 'polypeptide(L)'
;MEMLLLGEMVPAREAARMGLVNRVVPAGEALAGARAFAAIIASKSAATIKTGKRTFYEQREMGLKAAYDHASAVMVENMLARDAEEGIGAFIEKRPPVWGQS
;
A
#
# COMPACT_ATOMS: atom_id res chain seq x y z
N MET A 1 23.29 5.45 -2.46
CA MET A 1 24.64 5.23 -3.00
C MET A 1 25.70 5.20 -1.87
N GLU A 2 25.74 6.18 -0.95
CA GLU A 2 26.69 6.24 0.17
C GLU A 2 26.75 4.94 0.99
N MET A 3 25.61 4.41 1.46
CA MET A 3 25.52 3.14 2.19
C MET A 3 26.18 1.96 1.44
N LEU A 4 26.03 1.91 0.12
CA LEU A 4 26.58 0.81 -0.70
C LEU A 4 28.11 0.95 -0.88
N LEU A 5 28.61 2.17 -0.91
CA LEU A 5 30.02 2.44 -1.14
C LEU A 5 30.85 2.37 0.15
N LEU A 6 30.33 2.89 1.25
CA LEU A 6 31.05 2.94 2.52
C LEU A 6 30.89 1.64 3.34
N GLY A 7 29.77 0.93 3.19
CA GLY A 7 29.51 -0.30 3.93
C GLY A 7 29.33 -0.09 5.43
N GLU A 8 29.09 1.16 5.86
CA GLU A 8 28.91 1.49 7.28
C GLU A 8 27.54 1.06 7.81
N MET A 9 27.50 0.76 9.11
CA MET A 9 26.25 0.43 9.79
C MET A 9 25.38 1.68 9.95
N VAL A 10 24.17 1.63 9.40
CA VAL A 10 23.20 2.73 9.47
C VAL A 10 22.22 2.47 10.61
N PRO A 11 22.11 3.38 11.61
CA PRO A 11 21.13 3.26 12.68
C PRO A 11 19.68 3.21 12.13
N ALA A 12 18.82 2.40 12.78
CA ALA A 12 17.44 2.21 12.32
C ALA A 12 16.64 3.52 12.18
N ARG A 13 16.85 4.48 13.07
CA ARG A 13 16.20 5.80 13.01
C ARG A 13 16.65 6.60 11.78
N GLU A 14 17.92 6.51 11.43
CA GLU A 14 18.45 7.17 10.24
C GLU A 14 17.92 6.49 8.95
N ALA A 15 17.86 5.16 8.94
CA ALA A 15 17.23 4.39 7.87
C ALA A 15 15.75 4.79 7.66
N ALA A 16 15.01 5.06 8.73
CA ALA A 16 13.64 5.56 8.65
C ALA A 16 13.60 6.99 8.09
N ARG A 17 14.50 7.87 8.52
CA ARG A 17 14.60 9.26 8.01
C ARG A 17 14.89 9.30 6.51
N MET A 18 15.70 8.38 6.02
CA MET A 18 16.04 8.24 4.59
C MET A 18 14.94 7.53 3.77
N GLY A 19 13.90 7.03 4.41
CA GLY A 19 12.83 6.28 3.74
C GLY A 19 13.17 4.83 3.38
N LEU A 20 14.28 4.27 3.92
CA LEU A 20 14.66 2.87 3.69
C LEU A 20 13.74 1.90 4.44
N VAL A 21 13.28 2.27 5.62
CA VAL A 21 12.31 1.51 6.42
C VAL A 21 11.11 2.38 6.78
N ASN A 22 9.93 1.77 6.91
CA ASN A 22 8.69 2.49 7.18
C ASN A 22 8.55 2.93 8.64
N ARG A 23 8.97 2.09 9.58
CA ARG A 23 8.90 2.35 11.03
C ARG A 23 10.06 1.71 11.77
N VAL A 24 10.36 2.30 12.92
CA VAL A 24 11.29 1.75 13.89
C VAL A 24 10.50 1.37 15.13
N VAL A 25 10.75 0.20 15.66
CA VAL A 25 10.14 -0.34 16.89
C VAL A 25 11.24 -0.75 17.87
N PRO A 26 10.93 -0.97 19.14
CA PRO A 26 11.90 -1.48 20.12
C PRO A 26 12.55 -2.79 19.67
N ALA A 27 13.74 -3.07 20.18
CA ALA A 27 14.46 -4.31 19.88
C ALA A 27 13.60 -5.53 20.26
N GLY A 28 13.53 -6.51 19.35
CA GLY A 28 12.71 -7.71 19.51
C GLY A 28 11.26 -7.58 19.04
N GLU A 29 10.75 -6.38 18.78
CA GLU A 29 9.35 -6.15 18.42
C GLU A 29 9.08 -6.06 16.91
N ALA A 30 10.09 -6.23 16.06
CA ALA A 30 9.96 -6.08 14.62
C ALA A 30 8.89 -7.01 14.02
N LEU A 31 8.84 -8.26 14.45
CA LEU A 31 7.84 -9.23 13.99
C LEU A 31 6.42 -8.84 14.42
N ALA A 32 6.25 -8.40 15.67
CA ALA A 32 4.95 -7.96 16.17
C ALA A 32 4.46 -6.72 15.40
N GLY A 33 5.33 -5.75 15.16
CA GLY A 33 5.05 -4.57 14.36
C GLY A 33 4.68 -4.90 12.92
N ALA A 34 5.42 -5.82 12.28
CA ALA A 34 5.12 -6.26 10.92
C ALA A 34 3.77 -6.99 10.83
N ARG A 35 3.44 -7.85 11.79
CA ARG A 35 2.14 -8.53 11.88
C ARG A 35 0.99 -7.54 12.06
N ALA A 36 1.16 -6.51 12.88
CA ALA A 36 0.16 -5.45 13.04
C ALA A 36 -0.11 -4.71 11.71
N PHE A 37 0.93 -4.39 10.96
CA PHE A 37 0.77 -3.83 9.60
C PHE A 37 0.06 -4.78 8.65
N ALA A 38 0.47 -6.05 8.63
CA ALA A 38 -0.15 -7.06 7.79
C ALA A 38 -1.64 -7.22 8.10
N ALA A 39 -2.03 -7.19 9.36
CA ALA A 39 -3.44 -7.26 9.78
C ALA A 39 -4.25 -6.06 9.25
N ILE A 40 -3.70 -4.84 9.29
CA ILE A 40 -4.34 -3.66 8.71
C ILE A 40 -4.53 -3.83 7.19
N ILE A 41 -3.51 -4.30 6.48
CA ILE A 41 -3.60 -4.54 5.04
C ILE A 41 -4.65 -5.62 4.74
N ALA A 42 -4.61 -6.74 5.48
CA ALA A 42 -5.54 -7.85 5.32
C ALA A 42 -7.00 -7.50 5.64
N SER A 43 -7.24 -6.43 6.40
CA SER A 43 -8.61 -5.93 6.65
C SER A 43 -9.21 -5.12 5.50
N LYS A 44 -8.48 -4.89 4.42
CA LYS A 44 -8.95 -4.15 3.24
C LYS A 44 -9.40 -5.10 2.14
N SER A 45 -10.12 -4.58 1.14
CA SER A 45 -10.47 -5.35 -0.06
C SER A 45 -9.19 -5.91 -0.72
N ALA A 46 -9.10 -7.23 -0.84
CA ALA A 46 -7.98 -7.91 -1.48
C ALA A 46 -7.89 -7.52 -2.97
N ALA A 47 -9.02 -7.38 -3.65
CA ALA A 47 -9.10 -6.96 -5.05
C ALA A 47 -8.53 -5.54 -5.23
N THR A 48 -8.93 -4.58 -4.38
CA THR A 48 -8.44 -3.20 -4.43
C THR A 48 -6.94 -3.12 -4.13
N ILE A 49 -6.44 -3.84 -3.11
CA ILE A 49 -5.00 -3.89 -2.80
C ILE A 49 -4.20 -4.48 -3.96
N LYS A 50 -4.68 -5.57 -4.57
CA LYS A 50 -4.03 -6.21 -5.74
C LYS A 50 -3.96 -5.24 -6.93
N THR A 51 -5.08 -4.61 -7.26
CA THR A 51 -5.18 -3.65 -8.36
C THR A 51 -4.28 -2.44 -8.11
N GLY A 52 -4.37 -1.82 -6.94
CA GLY A 52 -3.54 -0.65 -6.59
C GLY A 52 -2.05 -0.94 -6.62
N LYS A 53 -1.63 -2.10 -6.09
CA LYS A 53 -0.22 -2.51 -6.12
C LYS A 53 0.28 -2.76 -7.54
N ARG A 54 -0.48 -3.45 -8.38
CA ARG A 54 -0.16 -3.69 -9.79
C ARG A 54 0.00 -2.36 -10.53
N THR A 55 -1.00 -1.49 -10.46
CA THR A 55 -1.02 -0.18 -11.12
C THR A 55 0.15 0.70 -10.69
N PHE A 56 0.51 0.68 -9.40
CA PHE A 56 1.67 1.43 -8.91
C PHE A 56 2.97 1.04 -9.63
N TYR A 57 3.22 -0.26 -9.81
CA TYR A 57 4.43 -0.71 -10.49
C TYR A 57 4.37 -0.50 -12.00
N GLU A 58 3.20 -0.65 -12.63
CA GLU A 58 3.02 -0.43 -14.06
C GLU A 58 3.23 1.03 -14.45
N GLN A 59 2.68 1.98 -13.68
CA GLN A 59 2.77 3.41 -14.00
C GLN A 59 4.16 4.02 -13.73
N ARG A 60 4.97 3.41 -12.89
CA ARG A 60 6.21 3.99 -12.37
C ARG A 60 7.21 4.38 -13.46
N GLU A 61 7.25 3.62 -14.53
CA GLU A 61 8.15 3.83 -15.66
C GLU A 61 7.48 4.60 -16.83
N MET A 62 6.24 5.06 -16.64
CA MET A 62 5.50 5.80 -17.66
C MET A 62 5.78 7.30 -17.57
N GLY A 63 5.74 7.99 -18.71
CA GLY A 63 5.69 9.46 -18.71
C GLY A 63 4.39 9.96 -18.06
N LEU A 64 4.40 11.19 -17.52
CA LEU A 64 3.33 11.72 -16.68
C LEU A 64 1.93 11.57 -17.30
N LYS A 65 1.77 11.95 -18.59
CA LYS A 65 0.47 11.85 -19.26
C LYS A 65 -0.03 10.39 -19.33
N ALA A 66 0.84 9.49 -19.76
CA ALA A 66 0.50 8.06 -19.87
C ALA A 66 0.15 7.45 -18.50
N ALA A 67 0.86 7.84 -17.44
CA ALA A 67 0.58 7.41 -16.08
C ALA A 67 -0.80 7.87 -15.61
N TYR A 68 -1.20 9.11 -15.91
CA TYR A 68 -2.55 9.61 -15.60
C TYR A 68 -3.64 8.90 -16.40
N ASP A 69 -3.43 8.70 -17.71
CA ASP A 69 -4.39 7.99 -18.55
C ASP A 69 -4.59 6.56 -18.05
N HIS A 70 -3.50 5.85 -17.74
CA HIS A 70 -3.52 4.51 -17.17
C HIS A 70 -4.22 4.45 -15.81
N ALA A 71 -3.83 5.33 -14.87
CA ALA A 71 -4.41 5.38 -13.54
C ALA A 71 -5.91 5.71 -13.57
N SER A 72 -6.33 6.60 -14.48
CA SER A 72 -7.74 6.95 -14.67
C SER A 72 -8.56 5.76 -15.16
N ALA A 73 -8.05 4.98 -16.13
CA ALA A 73 -8.73 3.78 -16.62
C ALA A 73 -8.88 2.74 -15.51
N VAL A 74 -7.81 2.49 -14.74
CA VAL A 74 -7.85 1.56 -13.60
C VAL A 74 -8.80 2.04 -12.50
N MET A 75 -8.86 3.35 -12.24
CA MET A 75 -9.80 3.92 -11.27
C MET A 75 -11.24 3.67 -11.68
N VAL A 76 -11.59 3.88 -12.95
CA VAL A 76 -12.94 3.60 -13.48
C VAL A 76 -13.28 2.13 -13.30
N GLU A 77 -12.38 1.22 -13.70
CA GLU A 77 -12.56 -0.22 -13.52
C GLU A 77 -12.79 -0.59 -12.05
N ASN A 78 -11.94 -0.05 -11.15
CA ASN A 78 -12.07 -0.32 -9.71
C ASN A 78 -13.37 0.24 -9.12
N MET A 79 -13.86 1.38 -9.59
CA MET A 79 -15.13 1.97 -9.12
C MET A 79 -16.36 1.18 -9.55
N LEU A 80 -16.26 0.39 -10.62
CA LEU A 80 -17.31 -0.53 -11.08
C LEU A 80 -17.26 -1.89 -10.37
N ALA A 81 -16.25 -2.14 -9.56
CA ALA A 81 -16.12 -3.38 -8.83
C ALA A 81 -17.09 -3.45 -7.63
N ARG A 82 -17.56 -4.65 -7.32
CA ARG A 82 -18.48 -4.92 -6.20
C ARG A 82 -17.94 -4.41 -4.85
N ASP A 83 -16.65 -4.55 -4.61
CA ASP A 83 -16.03 -4.07 -3.37
C ASP A 83 -16.03 -2.53 -3.27
N ALA A 84 -16.04 -1.81 -4.39
CA ALA A 84 -16.19 -0.36 -4.37
C ALA A 84 -17.61 0.05 -3.96
N GLU A 85 -18.63 -0.62 -4.51
CA GLU A 85 -20.03 -0.42 -4.11
C GLU A 85 -20.23 -0.69 -2.62
N GLU A 86 -19.72 -1.83 -2.13
CA GLU A 86 -19.77 -2.19 -0.70
C GLU A 86 -19.04 -1.14 0.17
N GLY A 87 -17.83 -0.73 -0.24
CA GLY A 87 -17.04 0.24 0.51
C GLY A 87 -17.73 1.60 0.62
N ILE A 88 -18.35 2.08 -0.46
CA ILE A 88 -19.13 3.33 -0.48
C ILE A 88 -20.39 3.18 0.36
N GLY A 89 -21.15 2.10 0.19
CA GLY A 89 -22.36 1.82 0.98
C GLY A 89 -22.08 1.75 2.47
N ALA A 90 -21.06 1.00 2.86
CA ALA A 90 -20.63 0.88 4.26
C ALA A 90 -20.22 2.23 4.87
N PHE A 91 -19.53 3.08 4.07
CA PHE A 91 -19.15 4.42 4.51
C PHE A 91 -20.37 5.32 4.75
N ILE A 92 -21.37 5.30 3.86
CA ILE A 92 -22.60 6.07 3.97
C ILE A 92 -23.40 5.61 5.20
N GLU A 93 -23.51 4.29 5.39
CA GLU A 93 -24.24 3.65 6.48
C GLU A 93 -23.47 3.66 7.83
N LYS A 94 -22.23 4.14 7.84
CA LYS A 94 -21.32 4.18 9.01
C LYS A 94 -21.12 2.81 9.67
N ARG A 95 -21.03 1.77 8.88
CA ARG A 95 -20.75 0.40 9.30
C ARG A 95 -19.40 -0.11 8.74
N PRO A 96 -18.81 -1.14 9.34
CA PRO A 96 -17.67 -1.82 8.72
C PRO A 96 -18.08 -2.46 7.39
N PRO A 97 -17.21 -2.39 6.35
CA PRO A 97 -17.45 -3.06 5.08
C PRO A 97 -17.24 -4.58 5.19
N VAL A 98 -17.97 -5.33 4.36
CA VAL A 98 -17.83 -6.79 4.21
C VAL A 98 -17.30 -7.07 2.82
N TRP A 99 -15.99 -7.28 2.72
CA TRP A 99 -15.33 -7.48 1.43
C TRP A 99 -15.66 -8.82 0.80
N GLY A 100 -15.82 -8.84 -0.51
CA GLY A 100 -15.97 -10.07 -1.28
C GLY A 100 -14.72 -10.95 -1.15
N GLN A 101 -14.93 -12.26 -1.03
CA GLN A 101 -13.84 -13.23 -1.16
C GLN A 101 -13.55 -13.40 -2.65
N SER A 102 -12.46 -12.83 -3.15
CA SER A 102 -11.94 -12.99 -4.50
C SER A 102 -10.73 -13.89 -4.52
#